data_7606a364199aa1d7bc8bd8d9900412c1
#
_entry.id   7606a364199aa1d7bc8bd8d9900412c1
#
_cell.length_a   1.000
_cell.length_b   1.000
_cell.length_c   1.000
_cell.angle_alpha   90.00
_cell.angle_beta   90.00
_cell.angle_gamma   90.00
#
_symmetry.space_group_name_H-M   'P 1'
#
loop_
_entity.id
_entity.type
_entity.pdbx_description
1 polymer ?
#
loop_
_entity_poly.entity_id
_entity_poly.type
_entity_poly.pdbx_seq_one_letter_code
_entity_poly.pdbx_strand_id
1 'polypeptide(L)'
;MSFKLKILTPTTGFNRTGYTTSLVRLVMYFAQNRIYPECGEQTIDYRTIEGSGISSNRELLIQEFLESDATHVLFIDEDMGFDPRTLHIVAGRRQPIVGCNYPMRVPGAGFTALAKDRKARIITNEQSYGIEPAFYTGFGFCLIERQVFEKIQRPWFLIGFNTSTRYYTTEDAAFAHMVNEAGIPWYVDHDASKGICHIGNFNYWWNETIQKPIITSESTEWEKA
;
A
#
# COMPACT_ATOMS: atom_id res chain seq x y z
N MET A 1 -9.45 -1.21 -24.41
CA MET A 1 -9.49 -1.22 -22.92
C MET A 1 -8.91 0.10 -22.45
N SER A 2 -9.52 0.77 -21.47
CA SER A 2 -9.00 2.01 -20.89
C SER A 2 -8.42 1.72 -19.51
N PHE A 3 -7.40 2.49 -19.11
CA PHE A 3 -6.83 2.46 -17.77
C PHE A 3 -6.90 3.87 -17.18
N LYS A 4 -7.90 4.12 -16.36
CA LYS A 4 -8.13 5.41 -15.71
C LYS A 4 -7.79 5.26 -14.24
N LEU A 5 -6.65 5.83 -13.86
CA LEU A 5 -6.09 5.72 -12.52
C LEU A 5 -6.45 6.93 -11.67
N LYS A 6 -6.87 6.68 -10.44
CA LYS A 6 -6.92 7.70 -9.39
C LYS A 6 -5.92 7.33 -8.31
N ILE A 7 -4.91 8.16 -8.08
CA ILE A 7 -3.98 8.03 -6.94
C ILE A 7 -4.62 8.71 -5.74
N LEU A 8 -4.71 7.99 -4.63
CA LEU A 8 -5.32 8.43 -3.39
C LEU A 8 -4.30 8.44 -2.26
N THR A 9 -4.08 9.61 -1.66
CA THR A 9 -3.17 9.78 -0.53
C THR A 9 -3.90 10.38 0.66
N PRO A 10 -4.21 9.58 1.69
CA PRO A 10 -4.60 10.16 2.98
C PRO A 10 -3.38 10.84 3.60
N THR A 11 -3.53 12.07 4.09
CA THR A 11 -2.42 12.86 4.63
C THR A 11 -2.76 13.47 5.98
N THR A 12 -1.73 13.68 6.79
CA THR A 12 -1.77 14.47 8.02
C THR A 12 -1.41 15.95 7.78
N GLY A 13 -1.17 16.32 6.50
CA GLY A 13 -0.78 17.67 6.08
C GLY A 13 0.71 17.82 5.78
N PHE A 14 1.52 16.78 6.00
CA PHE A 14 2.98 16.85 5.83
C PHE A 14 3.50 15.74 4.92
N ASN A 15 3.48 15.98 3.62
CA ASN A 15 4.10 15.04 2.68
C ASN A 15 5.62 15.02 2.83
N ARG A 16 6.19 13.83 2.92
CA ARG A 16 7.65 13.66 2.92
C ARG A 16 8.22 14.04 1.56
N THR A 17 9.39 14.72 1.53
CA THR A 17 10.05 15.11 0.28
C THR A 17 10.30 13.90 -0.63
N GLY A 18 10.71 12.75 -0.06
CA GLY A 18 10.89 11.51 -0.83
C GLY A 18 9.61 11.02 -1.48
N TYR A 19 8.46 11.12 -0.80
CA TYR A 19 7.15 10.82 -1.37
C TYR A 19 6.85 11.74 -2.57
N THR A 20 6.94 13.05 -2.39
CA THR A 20 6.65 14.03 -3.46
C THR A 20 7.55 13.79 -4.68
N THR A 21 8.85 13.53 -4.46
CA THR A 21 9.79 13.24 -5.56
C THR A 21 9.41 11.94 -6.29
N SER A 22 9.05 10.89 -5.55
CA SER A 22 8.63 9.61 -6.13
C SER A 22 7.33 9.75 -6.93
N LEU A 23 6.35 10.50 -6.39
CA LEU A 23 5.06 10.74 -7.06
C LEU A 23 5.25 11.48 -8.39
N VAL A 24 6.04 12.57 -8.40
CA VAL A 24 6.32 13.31 -9.63
C VAL A 24 6.99 12.41 -10.68
N ARG A 25 7.99 11.62 -10.29
CA ARG A 25 8.66 10.67 -11.19
C ARG A 25 7.72 9.61 -11.73
N LEU A 26 6.81 9.07 -10.90
CA LEU A 26 5.80 8.10 -11.32
C LEU A 26 4.88 8.70 -12.38
N VAL A 27 4.35 9.92 -12.13
CA VAL A 27 3.45 10.61 -13.08
C VAL A 27 4.17 10.87 -14.40
N MET A 28 5.42 11.33 -14.37
CA MET A 28 6.22 11.54 -15.57
C MET A 28 6.46 10.22 -16.33
N TYR A 29 6.79 9.15 -15.62
CA TYR A 29 6.99 7.84 -16.21
C TYR A 29 5.71 7.29 -16.84
N PHE A 30 4.58 7.42 -16.16
CA PHE A 30 3.26 7.02 -16.66
C PHE A 30 2.87 7.79 -17.93
N ALA A 31 3.14 9.08 -18.00
CA ALA A 31 2.86 9.90 -19.17
C ALA A 31 3.67 9.49 -20.42
N GLN A 32 4.86 8.93 -20.21
CA GLN A 32 5.78 8.53 -21.28
C GLN A 32 5.65 7.05 -21.70
N ASN A 33 5.05 6.22 -20.84
CA ASN A 33 5.01 4.77 -21.02
C ASN A 33 3.58 4.26 -20.92
N ARG A 34 3.18 3.40 -21.85
CA ARG A 34 1.88 2.72 -21.79
C ARG A 34 1.85 1.71 -20.66
N ILE A 35 0.76 1.72 -19.88
CA ILE A 35 0.54 0.76 -18.79
C ILE A 35 0.40 -0.67 -19.33
N TYR A 36 -0.28 -0.79 -20.47
CA TYR A 36 -0.39 -2.01 -21.28
C TYR A 36 -0.19 -1.66 -22.74
N PRO A 37 0.45 -2.52 -23.56
CA PRO A 37 0.61 -2.29 -25.00
C PRO A 37 -0.72 -2.04 -25.73
N GLU A 38 -1.77 -2.74 -25.34
CA GLU A 38 -3.11 -2.65 -25.91
C GLU A 38 -4.01 -1.57 -25.29
N CYS A 39 -3.50 -0.79 -24.33
CA CYS A 39 -4.27 0.28 -23.70
C CYS A 39 -4.53 1.42 -24.70
N GLY A 40 -5.80 1.67 -25.02
CA GLY A 40 -6.20 2.76 -25.93
C GLY A 40 -6.09 4.12 -25.25
N GLU A 41 -6.70 4.26 -24.09
CA GLU A 41 -6.69 5.46 -23.28
C GLU A 41 -6.10 5.18 -21.90
N GLN A 42 -5.18 6.03 -21.46
CA GLN A 42 -4.71 6.02 -20.08
C GLN A 42 -4.71 7.42 -19.51
N THR A 43 -5.26 7.56 -18.31
CA THR A 43 -5.30 8.81 -17.55
C THR A 43 -4.87 8.59 -16.13
N ILE A 44 -4.37 9.64 -15.52
CA ILE A 44 -3.98 9.66 -14.11
C ILE A 44 -4.56 10.90 -13.46
N ASP A 45 -5.19 10.72 -12.31
CA ASP A 45 -5.68 11.78 -11.44
C ASP A 45 -5.11 11.58 -10.05
N TYR A 46 -4.93 12.64 -9.30
CA TYR A 46 -4.39 12.61 -7.95
C TYR A 46 -5.32 13.33 -6.99
N ARG A 47 -5.63 12.66 -5.89
CA ARG A 47 -6.45 13.22 -4.82
C ARG A 47 -5.83 12.95 -3.46
N THR A 48 -5.85 13.96 -2.62
CA THR A 48 -5.42 13.87 -1.22
C THR A 48 -6.48 14.50 -0.32
N ILE A 49 -6.64 13.94 0.87
CA ILE A 49 -7.48 14.48 1.93
C ILE A 49 -6.65 14.59 3.20
N GLU A 50 -6.58 15.82 3.74
CA GLU A 50 -5.99 16.08 5.04
C GLU A 50 -7.03 15.84 6.14
N GLY A 51 -6.63 15.14 7.20
CA GLY A 51 -7.51 14.89 8.34
C GLY A 51 -6.84 14.05 9.42
N SER A 52 -7.46 14.03 10.59
CA SER A 52 -6.93 13.33 11.77
C SER A 52 -7.24 11.83 11.80
N GLY A 53 -8.15 11.35 10.93
CA GLY A 53 -8.61 9.97 10.92
C GLY A 53 -8.34 9.27 9.61
N ILE A 54 -7.32 8.39 9.54
CA ILE A 54 -6.95 7.67 8.31
C ILE A 54 -8.12 6.85 7.73
N SER A 55 -8.90 6.23 8.59
CA SER A 55 -10.11 5.47 8.23
C SER A 55 -11.12 6.35 7.50
N SER A 56 -11.47 7.51 8.08
CA SER A 56 -12.40 8.47 7.49
C SER A 56 -11.87 9.05 6.18
N ASN A 57 -10.57 9.35 6.12
CA ASN A 57 -9.96 9.88 4.91
C ASN A 57 -10.04 8.87 3.77
N ARG A 58 -9.73 7.58 4.02
CA ARG A 58 -9.84 6.51 3.03
C ARG A 58 -11.28 6.31 2.57
N GLU A 59 -12.27 6.34 3.49
CA GLU A 59 -13.70 6.25 3.13
C GLU A 59 -14.11 7.36 2.16
N LEU A 60 -13.76 8.62 2.45
CA LEU A 60 -14.10 9.75 1.60
C LEU A 60 -13.40 9.69 0.24
N LEU A 61 -12.12 9.31 0.23
CA LEU A 61 -11.35 9.15 -1.01
C LEU A 61 -11.96 8.08 -1.93
N ILE A 62 -12.41 6.94 -1.38
CA ILE A 62 -13.07 5.91 -2.19
C ILE A 62 -14.45 6.36 -2.65
N GLN A 63 -15.19 7.11 -1.84
CA GLN A 63 -16.46 7.68 -2.30
C GLN A 63 -16.25 8.58 -3.53
N GLU A 64 -15.28 9.51 -3.50
CA GLU A 64 -14.92 10.34 -4.65
C GLU A 64 -14.42 9.52 -5.85
N PHE A 65 -13.69 8.42 -5.59
CA PHE A 65 -13.27 7.50 -6.64
C PHE A 65 -14.48 6.86 -7.34
N LEU A 66 -15.46 6.37 -6.59
CA LEU A 66 -16.65 5.72 -7.12
C LEU A 66 -17.60 6.69 -7.85
N GLU A 67 -17.56 7.98 -7.54
CA GLU A 67 -18.27 9.03 -8.27
C GLU A 67 -17.60 9.41 -9.61
N SER A 68 -16.35 8.99 -9.83
CA SER A 68 -15.61 9.23 -11.08
C SER A 68 -15.76 8.05 -12.05
N ASP A 69 -15.16 8.16 -13.25
CA ASP A 69 -15.07 7.09 -14.24
C ASP A 69 -13.74 6.30 -14.16
N ALA A 70 -12.96 6.51 -13.10
CA ALA A 70 -11.71 5.81 -12.89
C ALA A 70 -11.92 4.30 -12.73
N THR A 71 -11.05 3.51 -13.36
CA THR A 71 -11.12 2.04 -13.39
C THR A 71 -10.30 1.41 -12.27
N HIS A 72 -9.28 2.13 -11.79
CA HIS A 72 -8.36 1.66 -10.76
C HIS A 72 -8.08 2.79 -9.75
N VAL A 73 -7.87 2.40 -8.52
CA VAL A 73 -7.32 3.26 -7.48
C VAL A 73 -5.95 2.76 -7.07
N LEU A 74 -5.01 3.68 -6.87
CA LEU A 74 -3.72 3.41 -6.26
C LEU A 74 -3.65 4.15 -4.93
N PHE A 75 -3.71 3.44 -3.82
CA PHE A 75 -3.36 4.01 -2.54
C PHE A 75 -1.85 4.15 -2.41
N ILE A 76 -1.41 5.33 -1.98
CA ILE A 76 -0.03 5.60 -1.59
C ILE A 76 -0.06 6.44 -0.33
N ASP A 77 0.55 5.94 0.76
CA ASP A 77 0.67 6.73 1.99
C ASP A 77 1.75 7.82 1.84
N GLU A 78 1.57 8.96 2.51
CA GLU A 78 2.40 10.17 2.39
C GLU A 78 3.88 9.99 2.79
N ASP A 79 4.20 8.85 3.35
CA ASP A 79 5.54 8.50 3.84
C ASP A 79 6.19 7.34 3.06
N MET A 80 5.74 7.13 1.83
CA MET A 80 6.33 6.12 0.95
C MET A 80 7.26 6.73 -0.09
N GLY A 81 8.42 6.09 -0.27
CA GLY A 81 9.30 6.31 -1.42
C GLY A 81 9.22 5.13 -2.37
N PHE A 82 9.24 5.36 -3.68
CA PHE A 82 9.06 4.30 -4.65
C PHE A 82 9.72 4.58 -6.01
N ASP A 83 10.08 3.49 -6.71
CA ASP A 83 10.57 3.55 -8.09
C ASP A 83 9.41 3.95 -9.02
N PRO A 84 9.61 4.82 -10.01
CA PRO A 84 8.56 5.25 -10.93
C PRO A 84 7.93 4.11 -11.74
N ARG A 85 8.63 2.97 -11.92
CA ARG A 85 8.13 1.79 -12.64
C ARG A 85 7.19 0.92 -11.80
N THR A 86 7.12 1.12 -10.49
CA THR A 86 6.36 0.27 -9.57
C THR A 86 4.90 0.12 -9.99
N LEU A 87 4.25 1.21 -10.41
CA LEU A 87 2.88 1.18 -10.92
C LEU A 87 2.73 0.23 -12.11
N HIS A 88 3.66 0.29 -13.09
CA HIS A 88 3.59 -0.57 -14.28
C HIS A 88 3.79 -2.04 -13.94
N ILE A 89 4.62 -2.34 -12.94
CA ILE A 89 4.84 -3.70 -12.46
C ILE A 89 3.55 -4.25 -11.84
N VAL A 90 2.96 -3.56 -10.86
CA VAL A 90 1.75 -4.05 -10.19
C VAL A 90 0.53 -4.10 -11.13
N ALA A 91 0.38 -3.12 -12.00
CA ALA A 91 -0.70 -3.12 -13.01
C ALA A 91 -0.54 -4.25 -14.02
N GLY A 92 0.71 -4.54 -14.41
CA GLY A 92 1.03 -5.65 -15.33
C GLY A 92 0.59 -7.02 -14.83
N ARG A 93 0.35 -7.19 -13.52
CA ARG A 93 -0.17 -8.44 -12.93
C ARG A 93 -1.65 -8.69 -13.24
N ARG A 94 -2.42 -7.66 -13.58
CA ARG A 94 -3.85 -7.76 -13.96
C ARG A 94 -4.67 -8.55 -12.93
N GLN A 95 -4.47 -8.24 -11.66
CA GLN A 95 -5.18 -8.85 -10.55
C GLN A 95 -6.05 -7.79 -9.86
N PRO A 96 -7.16 -8.19 -9.24
CA PRO A 96 -8.08 -7.25 -8.58
C PRO A 96 -7.42 -6.38 -7.52
N ILE A 97 -6.47 -6.95 -6.76
CA ILE A 97 -5.70 -6.23 -5.75
C ILE A 97 -4.26 -6.70 -5.78
N VAL A 98 -3.34 -5.77 -5.99
CA VAL A 98 -1.89 -6.00 -5.91
C VAL A 98 -1.26 -4.92 -5.05
N GLY A 99 -0.68 -5.32 -3.92
CA GLY A 99 0.04 -4.42 -3.04
C GLY A 99 1.52 -4.72 -2.99
N CYS A 100 2.30 -3.75 -2.54
CA CYS A 100 3.71 -3.92 -2.26
C CYS A 100 3.92 -4.29 -0.78
N ASN A 101 4.95 -5.09 -0.54
CA ASN A 101 5.43 -5.42 0.78
C ASN A 101 6.58 -4.50 1.15
N TYR A 102 6.54 -3.90 2.33
CA TYR A 102 7.56 -2.98 2.80
C TYR A 102 7.77 -3.13 4.30
N PRO A 103 8.97 -2.78 4.82
CA PRO A 103 9.27 -2.86 6.24
C PRO A 103 8.39 -1.91 7.07
N MET A 104 8.01 -2.36 8.24
CA MET A 104 7.42 -1.47 9.25
C MET A 104 8.46 -0.48 9.77
N ARG A 105 8.03 0.73 10.20
CA ARG A 105 8.92 1.79 10.72
C ARG A 105 9.49 1.51 12.12
N VAL A 106 9.49 0.26 12.53
CA VAL A 106 10.08 -0.18 13.80
C VAL A 106 11.18 -1.18 13.47
N PRO A 107 12.44 -0.92 13.84
CA PRO A 107 13.53 -1.85 13.59
C PRO A 107 13.21 -3.25 14.11
N GLY A 108 13.39 -4.26 13.25
CA GLY A 108 13.11 -5.65 13.59
C GLY A 108 11.64 -6.08 13.61
N ALA A 109 10.69 -5.18 13.35
CA ALA A 109 9.25 -5.52 13.34
C ALA A 109 8.80 -6.31 12.10
N GLY A 110 9.66 -6.44 11.07
CA GLY A 110 9.36 -7.19 9.85
C GLY A 110 8.58 -6.39 8.80
N PHE A 111 7.86 -7.10 7.95
CA PHE A 111 7.13 -6.57 6.80
C PHE A 111 5.64 -6.37 7.08
N THR A 112 4.97 -5.58 6.22
CA THR A 112 3.54 -5.29 6.37
C THR A 112 2.63 -6.40 5.85
N ALA A 113 3.01 -7.11 4.79
CA ALA A 113 2.17 -8.14 4.20
C ALA A 113 1.98 -9.36 5.10
N LEU A 114 0.73 -9.84 5.20
CA LEU A 114 0.35 -11.02 5.98
C LEU A 114 -0.01 -12.16 5.03
N ALA A 115 0.55 -13.34 5.30
CA ALA A 115 0.29 -14.54 4.52
C ALA A 115 -1.21 -14.92 4.52
N LYS A 116 -1.68 -15.62 3.49
CA LYS A 116 -3.09 -15.99 3.30
C LYS A 116 -3.65 -16.77 4.48
N ASP A 117 -2.85 -17.61 5.12
CA ASP A 117 -3.22 -18.37 6.32
C ASP A 117 -3.18 -17.56 7.62
N ARG A 118 -2.75 -16.31 7.57
CA ARG A 118 -2.61 -15.35 8.68
C ARG A 118 -1.65 -15.76 9.80
N LYS A 119 -0.75 -16.72 9.54
CA LYS A 119 0.19 -17.21 10.55
C LYS A 119 1.52 -16.48 10.57
N ALA A 120 1.93 -15.94 9.43
CA ALA A 120 3.24 -15.31 9.29
C ALA A 120 3.18 -14.06 8.40
N ARG A 121 4.15 -13.17 8.59
CA ARG A 121 4.42 -12.09 7.64
C ARG A 121 5.12 -12.63 6.41
N ILE A 122 4.72 -12.16 5.24
CA ILE A 122 5.41 -12.46 3.98
C ILE A 122 6.74 -11.69 4.00
N ILE A 123 7.82 -12.38 3.63
CA ILE A 123 9.16 -11.80 3.56
C ILE A 123 9.51 -11.56 2.10
N THR A 124 9.89 -10.33 1.78
CA THR A 124 10.51 -10.00 0.49
C THR A 124 12.02 -9.97 0.67
N ASN A 125 12.74 -10.76 -0.14
CA ASN A 125 14.19 -10.86 -0.13
C ASN A 125 14.74 -10.92 -1.58
N GLU A 126 16.05 -11.08 -1.74
CA GLU A 126 16.69 -11.13 -3.07
C GLU A 126 16.14 -12.25 -3.97
N GLN A 127 15.81 -13.40 -3.39
CA GLN A 127 15.29 -14.58 -4.09
C GLN A 127 13.78 -14.49 -4.35
N SER A 128 13.06 -13.58 -3.71
CA SER A 128 11.63 -13.39 -3.94
C SER A 128 11.37 -12.73 -5.29
N TYR A 129 10.41 -13.25 -6.07
CA TYR A 129 9.99 -12.68 -7.36
C TYR A 129 8.54 -12.99 -7.67
N GLY A 130 7.97 -12.24 -8.62
CA GLY A 130 6.57 -12.41 -9.04
C GLY A 130 5.57 -12.00 -7.97
N ILE A 131 4.39 -12.64 -8.01
CA ILE A 131 3.32 -12.37 -7.06
C ILE A 131 3.06 -13.58 -6.15
N GLU A 132 2.70 -13.31 -4.90
CA GLU A 132 2.31 -14.32 -3.90
C GLU A 132 0.94 -13.98 -3.32
N PRO A 133 0.01 -14.97 -3.14
CA PRO A 133 -1.26 -14.73 -2.47
C PRO A 133 -1.07 -14.26 -1.04
N ALA A 134 -1.73 -13.16 -0.68
CA ALA A 134 -1.69 -12.58 0.65
C ALA A 134 -3.09 -12.51 1.28
N PHE A 135 -3.17 -12.45 2.61
CA PHE A 135 -4.38 -12.05 3.29
C PHE A 135 -4.59 -10.55 3.11
N TYR A 136 -3.54 -9.75 3.28
CA TYR A 136 -3.47 -8.34 2.92
C TYR A 136 -2.01 -7.85 2.83
N THR A 137 -1.84 -6.67 2.22
CA THR A 137 -0.66 -5.82 2.32
C THR A 137 -1.06 -4.52 3.02
N GLY A 138 -0.11 -3.69 3.43
CA GLY A 138 -0.43 -2.31 3.81
C GLY A 138 -0.89 -1.48 2.59
N PHE A 139 -1.55 -0.36 2.83
CA PHE A 139 -1.99 0.57 1.79
C PHE A 139 -0.91 1.58 1.35
N GLY A 140 0.31 1.44 1.84
CA GLY A 140 1.41 2.34 1.47
C GLY A 140 1.73 2.34 -0.03
N PHE A 141 1.46 1.24 -0.75
CA PHE A 141 1.41 1.19 -2.21
C PHE A 141 0.56 -0.01 -2.63
N CYS A 142 -0.71 0.24 -2.95
CA CYS A 142 -1.67 -0.83 -3.26
C CYS A 142 -2.60 -0.41 -4.39
N LEU A 143 -2.53 -1.15 -5.52
CA LEU A 143 -3.41 -0.99 -6.68
C LEU A 143 -4.64 -1.87 -6.53
N ILE A 144 -5.83 -1.29 -6.70
CA ILE A 144 -7.12 -1.97 -6.55
C ILE A 144 -8.02 -1.63 -7.72
N GLU A 145 -8.62 -2.64 -8.33
CA GLU A 145 -9.64 -2.46 -9.37
C GLU A 145 -10.96 -1.95 -8.78
N ARG A 146 -11.66 -1.09 -9.51
CA ARG A 146 -12.96 -0.53 -9.14
C ARG A 146 -13.97 -1.59 -8.71
N GLN A 147 -14.05 -2.70 -9.44
CA GLN A 147 -14.98 -3.78 -9.16
C GLN A 147 -14.87 -4.39 -7.76
N VAL A 148 -13.72 -4.22 -7.07
CA VAL A 148 -13.54 -4.66 -5.69
C VAL A 148 -14.50 -3.91 -4.76
N PHE A 149 -14.53 -2.57 -4.86
CA PHE A 149 -15.40 -1.71 -4.05
C PHE A 149 -16.88 -1.83 -4.43
N GLU A 150 -17.18 -2.25 -5.66
CA GLU A 150 -18.55 -2.52 -6.11
C GLU A 150 -19.09 -3.86 -5.57
N LYS A 151 -18.20 -4.81 -5.20
CA LYS A 151 -18.57 -6.12 -4.65
C LYS A 151 -18.70 -6.14 -3.14
N ILE A 152 -18.01 -5.25 -2.43
CA ILE A 152 -18.03 -5.19 -0.96
C ILE A 152 -18.82 -3.98 -0.49
N GLN A 153 -19.54 -4.13 0.63
CA GLN A 153 -20.41 -3.05 1.14
C GLN A 153 -19.65 -2.08 2.03
N ARG A 154 -20.04 -0.80 1.94
CA ARG A 154 -19.59 0.24 2.88
C ARG A 154 -20.09 -0.05 4.30
N PRO A 155 -19.35 0.32 5.38
CA PRO A 155 -18.07 1.04 5.37
C PRO A 155 -16.88 0.12 5.06
N TRP A 156 -15.95 0.60 4.20
CA TRP A 156 -14.80 -0.21 3.76
C TRP A 156 -13.64 -0.22 4.75
N PHE A 157 -13.47 0.85 5.52
CA PHE A 157 -12.32 1.08 6.41
C PHE A 157 -12.72 1.26 7.88
N LEU A 158 -13.56 0.38 8.37
CA LEU A 158 -14.06 0.44 9.74
C LEU A 158 -13.01 -0.03 10.75
N ILE A 159 -12.66 0.84 11.70
CA ILE A 159 -11.88 0.43 12.86
C ILE A 159 -12.82 -0.26 13.85
N GLY A 160 -12.58 -1.53 14.12
CA GLY A 160 -13.37 -2.33 15.05
C GLY A 160 -12.59 -2.66 16.34
N PHE A 161 -13.32 -2.99 17.40
CA PHE A 161 -12.75 -3.54 18.62
C PHE A 161 -13.07 -5.02 18.72
N ASN A 162 -12.05 -5.88 18.74
CA ASN A 162 -12.22 -7.31 18.92
C ASN A 162 -12.29 -7.61 20.43
N THR A 163 -13.47 -7.97 20.90
CA THR A 163 -13.74 -8.23 22.33
C THR A 163 -13.00 -9.47 22.87
N SER A 164 -12.72 -10.45 22.01
CA SER A 164 -12.02 -11.69 22.40
C SER A 164 -10.53 -11.46 22.60
N THR A 165 -9.90 -10.74 21.68
CA THR A 165 -8.47 -10.43 21.76
C THR A 165 -8.16 -9.15 22.53
N ARG A 166 -9.18 -8.30 22.75
CA ARG A 166 -9.11 -6.97 23.39
C ARG A 166 -8.20 -5.98 22.63
N TYR A 167 -8.04 -6.15 21.32
CA TYR A 167 -7.30 -5.23 20.46
C TYR A 167 -8.22 -4.58 19.43
N TYR A 168 -7.83 -3.41 18.97
CA TYR A 168 -8.47 -2.78 17.82
C TYR A 168 -8.02 -3.45 16.53
N THR A 169 -8.95 -3.63 15.62
CA THR A 169 -8.66 -3.98 14.23
C THR A 169 -8.33 -2.71 13.48
N THR A 170 -7.20 -2.67 12.79
CA THR A 170 -6.84 -1.55 11.93
C THR A 170 -7.76 -1.50 10.71
N GLU A 171 -7.87 -0.35 10.07
CA GLU A 171 -8.77 -0.15 8.94
C GLU A 171 -8.38 -0.99 7.71
N ASP A 172 -7.07 -1.21 7.50
CA ASP A 172 -6.55 -2.08 6.44
C ASP A 172 -6.89 -3.55 6.69
N ALA A 173 -6.79 -4.02 7.93
CA ALA A 173 -7.19 -5.37 8.31
C ALA A 173 -8.71 -5.57 8.20
N ALA A 174 -9.52 -4.57 8.54
CA ALA A 174 -10.98 -4.63 8.37
C ALA A 174 -11.36 -4.76 6.89
N PHE A 175 -10.78 -3.93 6.02
CA PHE A 175 -10.95 -4.03 4.57
C PHE A 175 -10.53 -5.42 4.05
N ALA A 176 -9.39 -5.94 4.52
CA ALA A 176 -8.90 -7.25 4.14
C ALA A 176 -9.88 -8.39 4.51
N HIS A 177 -10.51 -8.33 5.66
CA HIS A 177 -11.55 -9.31 6.04
C HIS A 177 -12.69 -9.30 5.04
N MET A 178 -13.26 -8.13 4.71
CA MET A 178 -14.36 -8.00 3.75
C MET A 178 -13.99 -8.54 2.36
N VAL A 179 -12.79 -8.21 1.88
CA VAL A 179 -12.26 -8.67 0.58
C VAL A 179 -12.12 -10.19 0.56
N ASN A 180 -11.56 -10.77 1.63
CA ASN A 180 -11.37 -12.23 1.73
C ASN A 180 -12.70 -12.97 1.88
N GLU A 181 -13.67 -12.44 2.62
CA GLU A 181 -15.02 -12.99 2.74
C GLU A 181 -15.78 -12.96 1.40
N ALA A 182 -15.56 -11.92 0.60
CA ALA A 182 -16.10 -11.82 -0.76
C ALA A 182 -15.35 -12.72 -1.78
N GLY A 183 -14.36 -13.48 -1.36
CA GLY A 183 -13.58 -14.37 -2.23
C GLY A 183 -12.69 -13.64 -3.23
N ILE A 184 -12.40 -12.36 -3.03
CA ILE A 184 -11.58 -11.56 -3.93
C ILE A 184 -10.10 -11.84 -3.63
N PRO A 185 -9.28 -12.20 -4.65
CA PRO A 185 -7.88 -12.46 -4.43
C PRO A 185 -7.09 -11.18 -4.17
N TRP A 186 -6.15 -11.25 -3.24
CA TRP A 186 -5.18 -10.20 -2.94
C TRP A 186 -3.77 -10.77 -3.06
N TYR A 187 -2.88 -10.02 -3.72
CA TYR A 187 -1.51 -10.45 -3.95
C TYR A 187 -0.51 -9.41 -3.43
N VAL A 188 0.62 -9.90 -2.93
CA VAL A 188 1.84 -9.10 -2.79
C VAL A 188 2.68 -9.28 -4.05
N ASP A 189 3.28 -8.20 -4.55
CA ASP A 189 4.24 -8.23 -5.66
C ASP A 189 5.66 -8.00 -5.13
N HIS A 190 6.49 -9.03 -5.23
CA HIS A 190 7.86 -8.98 -4.73
C HIS A 190 8.79 -8.12 -5.60
N ASP A 191 8.59 -8.10 -6.92
CA ASP A 191 9.42 -7.30 -7.83
C ASP A 191 9.18 -5.81 -7.60
N ALA A 192 7.92 -5.41 -7.50
CA ALA A 192 7.52 -4.06 -7.16
C ALA A 192 7.98 -3.66 -5.75
N SER A 193 7.88 -4.56 -4.78
CA SER A 193 8.25 -4.34 -3.37
C SER A 193 9.72 -3.96 -3.18
N LYS A 194 10.61 -4.47 -4.04
CA LYS A 194 12.04 -4.11 -4.01
C LYS A 194 12.30 -2.64 -4.36
N GLY A 195 11.37 -1.99 -5.05
CA GLY A 195 11.41 -0.57 -5.39
C GLY A 195 10.73 0.35 -4.36
N ILE A 196 10.28 -0.18 -3.23
CA ILE A 196 9.54 0.57 -2.20
C ILE A 196 10.41 0.78 -0.96
N CYS A 197 10.35 1.99 -0.39
CA CYS A 197 10.85 2.24 0.95
C CYS A 197 9.80 2.96 1.80
N HIS A 198 9.80 2.68 3.11
CA HIS A 198 9.00 3.36 4.10
C HIS A 198 9.83 4.49 4.72
N ILE A 199 9.42 5.74 4.54
CA ILE A 199 10.16 6.92 4.98
C ILE A 199 9.73 7.26 6.41
N GLY A 200 10.66 7.12 7.36
CA GLY A 200 10.46 7.50 8.75
C GLY A 200 11.55 8.46 9.20
N ASN A 201 12.13 8.22 10.39
CA ASN A 201 13.38 8.83 10.82
C ASN A 201 14.55 8.32 9.97
N PHE A 202 14.37 7.13 9.35
CA PHE A 202 15.24 6.51 8.38
C PHE A 202 14.40 6.07 7.18
N ASN A 203 15.07 5.73 6.05
CA ASN A 203 14.42 5.06 4.93
C ASN A 203 14.52 3.55 5.15
N TYR A 204 13.39 2.90 5.37
CA TYR A 204 13.33 1.46 5.63
C TYR A 204 13.14 0.71 4.31
N TRP A 205 14.21 0.10 3.82
CA TRP A 205 14.21 -0.73 2.62
C TRP A 205 14.06 -2.22 2.97
N TRP A 206 13.57 -3.01 2.04
CA TRP A 206 13.37 -4.45 2.21
C TRP A 206 14.66 -5.21 2.63
N ASN A 207 15.83 -4.81 2.13
CA ASN A 207 17.12 -5.43 2.44
C ASN A 207 17.68 -5.06 3.81
N GLU A 208 17.19 -4.00 4.43
CA GLU A 208 17.64 -3.55 5.76
C GLU A 208 16.89 -4.28 6.88
N THR A 209 15.67 -4.75 6.60
CA THR A 209 14.83 -5.46 7.59
C THR A 209 15.38 -6.83 7.94
N ILE A 210 16.20 -7.41 7.05
CA ILE A 210 16.85 -8.72 7.25
C ILE A 210 18.15 -8.57 8.04
N GLN A 211 18.74 -7.38 8.09
CA GLN A 211 19.90 -7.09 8.92
C GLN A 211 19.46 -6.92 10.38
N LYS A 212 20.18 -7.57 11.30
CA LYS A 212 19.99 -7.35 12.73
C LYS A 212 20.06 -5.86 13.01
N PRO A 213 19.17 -5.30 13.87
CA PRO A 213 19.25 -3.90 14.23
C PRO A 213 20.67 -3.59 14.71
N ILE A 214 21.29 -2.56 14.14
CA ILE A 214 22.52 -2.01 14.69
C ILE A 214 22.08 -1.36 16.00
N ILE A 215 22.23 -2.06 17.09
CA ILE A 215 22.11 -1.50 18.43
C ILE A 215 23.35 -0.61 18.59
N THR A 216 23.21 0.66 18.21
CA THR A 216 24.21 1.64 18.63
C THR A 216 24.04 1.82 20.13
N SER A 217 25.16 1.80 20.86
CA SER A 217 25.21 1.94 22.31
C SER A 217 24.60 3.23 22.87
N GLU A 218 24.10 4.10 22.03
CA GLU A 218 23.44 5.37 22.36
C GLU A 218 21.92 5.27 22.56
N SER A 219 21.28 4.15 22.19
CA SER A 219 19.82 3.99 22.32
C SER A 219 19.35 3.46 23.71
N THR A 220 20.25 3.27 24.67
CA THR A 220 19.92 2.63 25.95
C THR A 220 19.79 3.58 27.12
N GLU A 221 20.04 4.89 27.01
CA GLU A 221 20.00 5.80 28.17
C GLU A 221 18.60 6.30 28.53
N TRP A 222 17.63 6.30 27.67
CA TRP A 222 16.28 6.79 27.98
C TRP A 222 15.25 5.70 28.34
N GLU A 223 15.61 4.43 28.23
CA GLU A 223 14.79 3.32 28.75
C GLU A 223 14.99 3.06 30.27
N LYS A 224 15.83 3.85 30.96
CA LYS A 224 16.13 3.70 32.36
C LYS A 224 15.66 4.88 33.22
N ALA A 225 14.80 5.76 32.70
CA ALA A 225 14.24 6.86 33.48
C ALA A 225 12.74 6.65 33.76
#